data_00c2d5287b28a8a6cb8f23283fabb994
#
_entry.id   00c2d5287b28a8a6cb8f23283fabb994
#
_cell.length_a   1.000
_cell.length_b   1.000
_cell.length_c   1.000
_cell.angle_alpha   90.00
_cell.angle_beta   90.00
_cell.angle_gamma   90.00
#
_symmetry.space_group_name_H-M   'P 1'
#
loop_
_entity.id
_entity.type
_entity.pdbx_description
1 polymer ?
#
loop_
_entity_poly.entity_id
_entity_poly.type
_entity_poly.pdbx_seq_one_letter_code
_entity_poly.pdbx_strand_id
1 'polypeptide(L)'
;MVILGYEGVQALDLVGPFEVFTGATLFLLGEGRTDEGYDVTITSIDGRPVSTGTGLELVAQPLPDPWHPIDTVVLPGGVGIDAVRENPDAVDWVRTAATTARRVVSVCTGAFLAAQAGLLDGCPATTHWAYAGQLAREFPAVDVDPEPIFVRSSESVWTAAGVTAGIDLALALVEEDYGTDAAQTVARWLVLYLRRPGGQTQFAAPVWMPRAKRAPIRDVQEAIESEPGGAHSVSDLARRAAMSPRNFTRVFTVEVGEAPGAYVERVRTEAARRQLEETDDTVTAIAARCGFGTAETMRRNFVRRIGVSPDQYRKTSAHARSDSTTAHARSDSTTAHARSDSTTA
;
A
#
# COMPACT_ATOMS: atom_id res chain seq x y z
N MET A 1 5.24 11.65 -16.35
CA MET A 1 4.54 10.52 -15.72
C MET A 1 3.13 10.45 -16.26
N VAL A 2 2.64 9.26 -16.56
CA VAL A 2 1.32 9.05 -17.20
C VAL A 2 0.48 8.15 -16.29
N ILE A 3 -0.75 8.57 -15.98
CA ILE A 3 -1.75 7.76 -15.28
C ILE A 3 -2.87 7.44 -16.27
N LEU A 4 -3.10 6.15 -16.54
CA LEU A 4 -4.08 5.69 -17.51
C LEU A 4 -5.50 5.75 -16.94
N GLY A 5 -6.33 6.65 -17.43
CA GLY A 5 -7.76 6.71 -17.14
C GLY A 5 -8.58 5.92 -18.17
N TYR A 6 -9.70 5.37 -17.72
CA TYR A 6 -10.67 4.66 -18.55
C TYR A 6 -12.04 4.67 -17.87
N GLU A 7 -13.09 4.41 -18.63
CA GLU A 7 -14.47 4.39 -18.14
C GLU A 7 -14.64 3.37 -17.01
N GLY A 8 -15.19 3.79 -15.88
CA GLY A 8 -15.33 2.95 -14.68
C GLY A 8 -14.07 2.81 -13.84
N VAL A 9 -13.03 3.62 -14.06
CA VAL A 9 -11.80 3.63 -13.23
C VAL A 9 -12.13 3.97 -11.77
N GLN A 10 -11.38 3.41 -10.83
CA GLN A 10 -11.49 3.78 -9.42
C GLN A 10 -10.83 5.15 -9.18
N ALA A 11 -11.64 6.15 -8.78
CA ALA A 11 -11.17 7.53 -8.63
C ALA A 11 -9.90 7.64 -7.78
N LEU A 12 -9.87 6.96 -6.62
CA LEU A 12 -8.76 7.09 -5.68
C LEU A 12 -7.48 6.39 -6.15
N ASP A 13 -7.59 5.35 -6.99
CA ASP A 13 -6.43 4.71 -7.63
C ASP A 13 -5.69 5.67 -8.59
N LEU A 14 -6.41 6.67 -9.08
CA LEU A 14 -5.96 7.69 -10.01
C LEU A 14 -5.48 8.94 -9.27
N VAL A 15 -6.39 9.53 -8.47
CA VAL A 15 -6.15 10.81 -7.77
C VAL A 15 -5.15 10.64 -6.62
N GLY A 16 -5.15 9.49 -5.93
CA GLY A 16 -4.24 9.25 -4.82
C GLY A 16 -2.76 9.37 -5.21
N PRO A 17 -2.28 8.58 -6.17
CA PRO A 17 -0.92 8.74 -6.70
C PRO A 17 -0.66 10.12 -7.31
N PHE A 18 -1.64 10.71 -8.02
CA PHE A 18 -1.53 12.05 -8.60
C PHE A 18 -1.17 13.10 -7.54
N GLU A 19 -1.91 13.13 -6.42
CA GLU A 19 -1.68 14.07 -5.31
C GLU A 19 -0.31 13.87 -4.66
N VAL A 20 0.13 12.61 -4.49
CA VAL A 20 1.44 12.31 -3.90
C VAL A 20 2.56 12.84 -4.78
N PHE A 21 2.55 12.53 -6.07
CA PHE A 21 3.61 12.95 -6.98
C PHE A 21 3.62 14.45 -7.22
N THR A 22 2.45 15.07 -7.35
CA THR A 22 2.32 16.53 -7.45
C THR A 22 2.78 17.22 -6.17
N GLY A 23 2.41 16.67 -5.00
CA GLY A 23 2.87 17.15 -3.70
C GLY A 23 4.39 17.09 -3.54
N ALA A 24 5.04 16.03 -4.06
CA ALA A 24 6.50 15.92 -4.07
C ALA A 24 7.14 17.00 -4.96
N THR A 25 6.58 17.28 -6.12
CA THR A 25 7.04 18.38 -6.99
C THR A 25 6.93 19.74 -6.29
N LEU A 26 5.80 20.01 -5.62
CA LEU A 26 5.62 21.27 -4.87
C LEU A 26 6.63 21.40 -3.72
N PHE A 27 6.93 20.31 -3.03
CA PHE A 27 7.97 20.30 -1.99
C PHE A 27 9.35 20.64 -2.57
N LEU A 28 9.75 20.00 -3.67
CA LEU A 28 11.04 20.24 -4.32
C LEU A 28 11.17 21.67 -4.84
N LEU A 29 10.10 22.23 -5.41
CA LEU A 29 10.05 23.63 -5.79
C LEU A 29 10.25 24.57 -4.59
N GLY A 30 9.65 24.24 -3.44
CA GLY A 30 9.83 24.98 -2.19
C GLY A 30 11.28 24.95 -1.67
N GLU A 31 12.02 23.87 -1.93
CA GLU A 31 13.45 23.71 -1.63
C GLU A 31 14.38 24.35 -2.69
N GLY A 32 13.82 25.02 -3.70
CA GLY A 32 14.60 25.63 -4.79
C GLY A 32 15.10 24.63 -5.86
N ARG A 33 14.62 23.40 -5.86
CA ARG A 33 14.95 22.33 -6.82
C ARG A 33 13.95 22.38 -7.99
N THR A 34 14.06 23.42 -8.81
CA THR A 34 13.07 23.77 -9.84
C THR A 34 13.06 22.83 -11.04
N ASP A 35 14.16 22.11 -11.29
CA ASP A 35 14.32 21.20 -12.43
C ASP A 35 14.03 19.75 -12.06
N GLU A 36 13.54 19.52 -10.82
CA GLU A 36 13.24 18.20 -10.29
C GLU A 36 11.75 18.04 -10.00
N GLY A 37 11.30 16.81 -9.85
CA GLY A 37 9.91 16.47 -9.55
C GLY A 37 9.23 15.68 -10.65
N TYR A 38 7.92 15.66 -10.61
CA TYR A 38 7.09 14.89 -11.53
C TYR A 38 6.15 15.81 -12.30
N ASP A 39 6.13 15.66 -13.62
CA ASP A 39 5.06 16.16 -14.46
C ASP A 39 4.04 15.04 -14.64
N VAL A 40 2.90 15.14 -13.97
CA VAL A 40 1.89 14.08 -13.89
C VAL A 40 0.69 14.41 -14.76
N THR A 41 0.37 13.51 -15.67
CA THR A 41 -0.76 13.68 -16.61
C THR A 41 -1.71 12.50 -16.49
N ILE A 42 -3.00 12.78 -16.31
CA ILE A 42 -4.08 11.81 -16.48
C ILE A 42 -4.39 11.72 -17.97
N THR A 43 -4.40 10.52 -18.51
CA THR A 43 -4.62 10.27 -19.96
C THR A 43 -5.76 9.28 -20.17
N SER A 44 -6.37 9.30 -21.34
CA SER A 44 -7.29 8.27 -21.79
C SER A 44 -6.99 7.88 -23.23
N ILE A 45 -7.47 6.70 -23.66
CA ILE A 45 -7.16 6.14 -24.99
C ILE A 45 -7.59 7.10 -26.10
N ASP A 46 -8.75 7.74 -25.94
CA ASP A 46 -9.34 8.65 -26.93
C ASP A 46 -9.22 10.14 -26.57
N GLY A 47 -8.53 10.46 -25.48
CA GLY A 47 -8.36 11.84 -24.99
C GLY A 47 -9.61 12.48 -24.42
N ARG A 48 -10.69 11.72 -24.23
CA ARG A 48 -11.91 12.23 -23.61
C ARG A 48 -11.85 12.18 -22.09
N PRO A 49 -12.65 13.01 -21.41
CA PRO A 49 -12.87 12.86 -19.97
C PRO A 49 -13.30 11.42 -19.65
N VAL A 50 -12.89 10.92 -18.51
CA VAL A 50 -13.23 9.57 -18.03
C VAL A 50 -14.19 9.66 -16.84
N SER A 51 -15.27 8.87 -16.87
CA SER A 51 -16.15 8.72 -15.71
C SER A 51 -15.64 7.60 -14.82
N THR A 52 -15.51 7.91 -13.54
CA THR A 52 -15.12 6.90 -12.54
C THR A 52 -16.29 5.98 -12.21
N GLY A 53 -16.01 4.83 -11.58
CA GLY A 53 -17.05 3.90 -11.13
C GLY A 53 -18.08 4.50 -10.15
N THR A 54 -17.79 5.67 -9.57
CA THR A 54 -18.68 6.42 -8.67
C THR A 54 -19.35 7.62 -9.34
N GLY A 55 -19.12 7.85 -10.63
CA GLY A 55 -19.74 8.93 -11.40
C GLY A 55 -19.02 10.27 -11.34
N LEU A 56 -17.79 10.34 -10.81
CA LEU A 56 -16.96 11.54 -10.92
C LEU A 56 -16.33 11.59 -12.31
N GLU A 57 -16.45 12.72 -13.00
CA GLU A 57 -15.77 12.95 -14.28
C GLU A 57 -14.40 13.60 -14.06
N LEU A 58 -13.39 13.08 -14.74
CA LEU A 58 -12.03 13.57 -14.72
C LEU A 58 -11.58 13.96 -16.12
N VAL A 59 -10.99 15.13 -16.23
CA VAL A 59 -10.37 15.57 -17.49
C VAL A 59 -9.15 14.69 -17.77
N ALA A 60 -9.04 14.20 -18.99
CA ALA A 60 -7.91 13.42 -19.45
C ALA A 60 -7.30 14.02 -20.73
N GLN A 61 -6.01 13.78 -20.91
CA GLN A 61 -5.29 14.08 -22.13
C GLN A 61 -5.28 12.81 -23.02
N PRO A 62 -5.06 12.93 -24.34
CA PRO A 62 -4.78 11.75 -25.16
C PRO A 62 -3.56 10.99 -24.65
N LEU A 63 -3.55 9.67 -24.85
CA LEU A 63 -2.35 8.87 -24.60
C LEU A 63 -1.17 9.42 -25.42
N PRO A 64 0.00 9.63 -24.81
CA PRO A 64 1.19 9.99 -25.57
C PRO A 64 1.65 8.83 -26.44
N ASP A 65 2.49 9.12 -27.42
CA ASP A 65 3.19 8.09 -28.19
C ASP A 65 3.97 7.17 -27.20
N PRO A 66 3.71 5.84 -27.20
CA PRO A 66 4.35 4.93 -26.25
C PRO A 66 5.88 4.81 -26.43
N TRP A 67 6.43 5.25 -27.58
CA TRP A 67 7.88 5.32 -27.83
C TRP A 67 8.52 6.60 -27.29
N HIS A 68 7.73 7.59 -26.86
CA HIS A 68 8.28 8.74 -26.14
C HIS A 68 8.76 8.33 -24.75
N PRO A 69 9.83 8.94 -24.25
CA PRO A 69 10.34 8.60 -22.91
C PRO A 69 9.28 8.97 -21.86
N ILE A 70 8.63 7.96 -21.31
CA ILE A 70 7.73 8.05 -20.17
C ILE A 70 8.49 7.53 -18.95
N ASP A 71 8.69 8.36 -17.94
CA ASP A 71 9.37 7.91 -16.71
C ASP A 71 8.56 6.83 -15.99
N THR A 72 7.31 7.11 -15.67
CA THR A 72 6.44 6.21 -14.90
C THR A 72 5.06 6.09 -15.58
N VAL A 73 4.60 4.87 -15.77
CA VAL A 73 3.24 4.53 -16.18
C VAL A 73 2.47 4.00 -14.97
N VAL A 74 1.32 4.59 -14.65
CA VAL A 74 0.43 4.11 -13.59
C VAL A 74 -0.81 3.50 -14.23
N LEU A 75 -1.13 2.27 -13.85
CA LEU A 75 -2.28 1.48 -14.29
C LEU A 75 -3.27 1.34 -13.12
N PRO A 76 -4.27 2.20 -12.98
CA PRO A 76 -5.27 2.13 -11.93
C PRO A 76 -6.21 0.93 -12.12
N GLY A 77 -6.90 0.53 -11.04
CA GLY A 77 -8.02 -0.39 -11.11
C GLY A 77 -9.36 0.29 -11.27
N GLY A 78 -10.43 -0.49 -11.23
CA GLY A 78 -11.80 -0.02 -11.31
C GLY A 78 -12.74 -1.09 -11.86
N VAL A 79 -14.04 -0.81 -11.82
CA VAL A 79 -15.08 -1.72 -12.35
C VAL A 79 -15.03 -1.87 -13.88
N GLY A 80 -14.39 -0.92 -14.58
CA GLY A 80 -14.18 -0.96 -16.03
C GLY A 80 -12.95 -1.74 -16.46
N ILE A 81 -12.23 -2.42 -15.55
CA ILE A 81 -10.95 -3.06 -15.87
C ILE A 81 -11.07 -4.12 -16.98
N ASP A 82 -12.16 -4.87 -17.03
CA ASP A 82 -12.35 -5.90 -18.03
C ASP A 82 -12.44 -5.31 -19.44
N ALA A 83 -13.15 -4.20 -19.60
CA ALA A 83 -13.27 -3.53 -20.89
C ALA A 83 -11.92 -2.98 -21.39
N VAL A 84 -11.09 -2.42 -20.51
CA VAL A 84 -9.79 -1.85 -20.91
C VAL A 84 -8.74 -2.93 -21.17
N ARG A 85 -8.71 -4.02 -20.40
CA ARG A 85 -7.77 -5.12 -20.63
C ARG A 85 -8.11 -5.98 -21.85
N GLU A 86 -9.37 -5.95 -22.30
CA GLU A 86 -9.82 -6.57 -23.55
C GLU A 86 -9.63 -5.68 -24.78
N ASN A 87 -9.33 -4.39 -24.57
CA ASN A 87 -9.03 -3.46 -25.65
C ASN A 87 -7.58 -3.65 -26.14
N PRO A 88 -7.36 -4.14 -27.37
CA PRO A 88 -6.01 -4.40 -27.88
C PRO A 88 -5.14 -3.14 -27.95
N ASP A 89 -5.72 -1.98 -28.27
CA ASP A 89 -4.97 -0.72 -28.37
C ASP A 89 -4.41 -0.31 -27.01
N ALA A 90 -5.19 -0.50 -25.91
CA ALA A 90 -4.73 -0.23 -24.56
C ALA A 90 -3.61 -1.19 -24.12
N VAL A 91 -3.80 -2.48 -24.38
CA VAL A 91 -2.81 -3.51 -24.01
C VAL A 91 -1.50 -3.32 -24.78
N ASP A 92 -1.57 -3.04 -26.07
CA ASP A 92 -0.40 -2.82 -26.92
C ASP A 92 0.33 -1.53 -26.57
N TRP A 93 -0.43 -0.47 -26.21
CA TRP A 93 0.15 0.76 -25.68
C TRP A 93 0.93 0.50 -24.38
N VAL A 94 0.32 -0.19 -23.42
CA VAL A 94 0.97 -0.52 -22.13
C VAL A 94 2.21 -1.37 -22.37
N ARG A 95 2.12 -2.41 -23.20
CA ARG A 95 3.25 -3.29 -23.53
C ARG A 95 4.40 -2.51 -24.15
N THR A 96 4.10 -1.61 -25.08
CA THR A 96 5.12 -0.79 -25.77
C THR A 96 5.74 0.22 -24.81
N ALA A 97 4.92 0.98 -24.06
CA ALA A 97 5.40 1.96 -23.09
C ALA A 97 6.29 1.33 -22.01
N ALA A 98 5.96 0.12 -21.58
CA ALA A 98 6.76 -0.61 -20.61
C ALA A 98 8.19 -0.95 -21.09
N THR A 99 8.45 -0.95 -22.40
CA THR A 99 9.80 -1.21 -22.93
C THR A 99 10.76 -0.03 -22.75
N THR A 100 10.22 1.17 -22.60
CA THR A 100 10.99 2.43 -22.49
C THR A 100 10.82 3.12 -21.15
N ALA A 101 9.73 2.86 -20.44
CA ALA A 101 9.46 3.43 -19.13
C ALA A 101 10.46 2.93 -18.08
N ARG A 102 10.93 3.83 -17.22
CA ARG A 102 11.75 3.45 -16.07
C ARG A 102 10.98 2.51 -15.14
N ARG A 103 9.65 2.73 -15.01
CA ARG A 103 8.81 1.85 -14.20
C ARG A 103 7.34 1.86 -14.62
N VAL A 104 6.67 0.73 -14.38
CA VAL A 104 5.23 0.55 -14.49
C VAL A 104 4.67 0.22 -13.11
N VAL A 105 3.60 0.89 -12.73
CA VAL A 105 2.96 0.78 -11.43
C VAL A 105 1.52 0.35 -11.64
N SER A 106 1.12 -0.78 -11.12
CA SER A 106 -0.30 -1.14 -11.10
C SER A 106 -0.90 -0.96 -9.71
N VAL A 107 -2.13 -0.45 -9.66
CA VAL A 107 -2.90 -0.24 -8.43
C VAL A 107 -4.19 -1.03 -8.53
N CYS A 108 -4.56 -1.76 -7.47
CA CYS A 108 -5.84 -2.49 -7.42
C CYS A 108 -5.97 -3.52 -8.57
N THR A 109 -7.11 -3.55 -9.25
CA THR A 109 -7.35 -4.40 -10.43
C THR A 109 -6.56 -3.98 -11.67
N GLY A 110 -5.80 -2.88 -11.63
CA GLY A 110 -4.84 -2.54 -12.68
C GLY A 110 -3.79 -3.63 -12.93
N ALA A 111 -3.58 -4.53 -11.96
CA ALA A 111 -2.75 -5.72 -12.11
C ALA A 111 -3.22 -6.66 -13.23
N PHE A 112 -4.53 -6.69 -13.52
CA PHE A 112 -5.07 -7.49 -14.65
C PHE A 112 -4.61 -6.94 -16.00
N LEU A 113 -4.56 -5.62 -16.16
CA LEU A 113 -4.05 -5.00 -17.37
C LEU A 113 -2.53 -5.21 -17.50
N ALA A 114 -1.79 -5.11 -16.41
CA ALA A 114 -0.36 -5.41 -16.40
C ALA A 114 -0.08 -6.88 -16.74
N ALA A 115 -0.86 -7.83 -16.19
CA ALA A 115 -0.76 -9.25 -16.53
C ALA A 115 -1.14 -9.52 -17.99
N GLN A 116 -2.21 -8.90 -18.50
CA GLN A 116 -2.64 -9.01 -19.91
C GLN A 116 -1.56 -8.48 -20.89
N ALA A 117 -0.82 -7.47 -20.47
CA ALA A 117 0.34 -6.97 -21.22
C ALA A 117 1.59 -7.86 -21.10
N GLY A 118 1.56 -8.93 -20.29
CA GLY A 118 2.67 -9.86 -20.07
C GLY A 118 3.75 -9.34 -19.12
N LEU A 119 3.47 -8.30 -18.34
CA LEU A 119 4.47 -7.65 -17.48
C LEU A 119 4.68 -8.37 -16.14
N LEU A 120 3.79 -9.30 -15.78
CA LEU A 120 3.81 -9.99 -14.48
C LEU A 120 4.17 -11.48 -14.59
N ASP A 121 4.43 -12.00 -15.78
CA ASP A 121 4.75 -13.42 -15.98
C ASP A 121 6.02 -13.83 -15.23
N GLY A 122 5.91 -14.83 -14.36
CA GLY A 122 6.99 -15.32 -13.51
C GLY A 122 7.38 -14.39 -12.35
N CYS A 123 6.61 -13.33 -12.12
CA CYS A 123 6.89 -12.34 -11.08
C CYS A 123 5.93 -12.45 -9.89
N PRO A 124 6.38 -12.12 -8.66
CA PRO A 124 5.47 -11.90 -7.54
C PRO A 124 4.61 -10.68 -7.81
N ALA A 125 3.33 -10.72 -7.48
CA ALA A 125 2.43 -9.60 -7.66
C ALA A 125 1.35 -9.57 -6.58
N THR A 126 0.85 -8.38 -6.27
CA THR A 126 -0.36 -8.21 -5.46
C THR A 126 -1.43 -7.44 -6.24
N THR A 127 -2.66 -7.54 -5.79
CA THR A 127 -3.82 -6.83 -6.30
C THR A 127 -4.80 -6.62 -5.15
N HIS A 128 -5.95 -6.01 -5.43
CA HIS A 128 -7.00 -5.89 -4.42
C HIS A 128 -7.41 -7.28 -3.92
N TRP A 129 -7.47 -7.46 -2.59
CA TRP A 129 -7.70 -8.76 -1.93
C TRP A 129 -8.90 -9.55 -2.49
N ALA A 130 -9.99 -8.86 -2.83
CA ALA A 130 -11.20 -9.48 -3.38
C ALA A 130 -10.98 -10.11 -4.77
N TYR A 131 -9.96 -9.69 -5.49
CA TYR A 131 -9.65 -10.10 -6.86
C TYR A 131 -8.38 -10.95 -6.98
N ALA A 132 -7.62 -11.15 -5.89
CA ALA A 132 -6.38 -11.91 -5.91
C ALA A 132 -6.60 -13.36 -6.40
N GLY A 133 -7.65 -14.02 -5.91
CA GLY A 133 -8.01 -15.37 -6.37
C GLY A 133 -8.45 -15.43 -7.85
N GLN A 134 -9.01 -14.35 -8.38
CA GLN A 134 -9.35 -14.24 -9.80
C GLN A 134 -8.07 -14.04 -10.64
N LEU A 135 -7.20 -13.14 -10.24
CA LEU A 135 -5.93 -12.89 -10.94
C LEU A 135 -5.09 -14.16 -11.04
N ALA A 136 -4.96 -14.92 -9.93
CA ALA A 136 -4.21 -16.18 -9.91
C ALA A 136 -4.80 -17.25 -10.83
N ARG A 137 -6.13 -17.30 -10.99
CA ARG A 137 -6.79 -18.26 -11.88
C ARG A 137 -6.65 -17.89 -13.36
N GLU A 138 -6.78 -16.61 -13.68
CA GLU A 138 -6.74 -16.12 -15.06
C GLU A 138 -5.30 -16.04 -15.60
N PHE A 139 -4.35 -15.73 -14.72
CA PHE A 139 -2.93 -15.61 -15.07
C PHE A 139 -2.06 -16.54 -14.23
N PRO A 140 -2.05 -17.83 -14.51
CA PRO A 140 -1.35 -18.83 -13.69
C PRO A 140 0.19 -18.69 -13.72
N ALA A 141 0.74 -17.88 -14.62
CA ALA A 141 2.16 -17.54 -14.64
C ALA A 141 2.55 -16.48 -13.61
N VAL A 142 1.58 -15.81 -13.00
CA VAL A 142 1.81 -14.75 -11.99
C VAL A 142 1.80 -15.37 -10.59
N ASP A 143 2.83 -15.08 -9.78
CA ASP A 143 2.87 -15.48 -8.37
C ASP A 143 2.10 -14.46 -7.51
N VAL A 144 0.79 -14.71 -7.33
CA VAL A 144 -0.11 -13.76 -6.68
C VAL A 144 -0.09 -13.93 -5.17
N ASP A 145 0.39 -12.90 -4.46
CA ASP A 145 0.32 -12.79 -3.01
C ASP A 145 -0.68 -11.68 -2.61
N PRO A 146 -1.81 -12.00 -1.96
CA PRO A 146 -2.78 -11.01 -1.52
C PRO A 146 -2.38 -10.25 -0.25
N GLU A 147 -1.32 -10.68 0.46
CA GLU A 147 -0.94 -10.12 1.78
C GLU A 147 -0.25 -8.75 1.70
N PRO A 148 0.72 -8.49 0.80
CA PRO A 148 1.43 -7.22 0.76
C PRO A 148 0.56 -6.04 0.31
N ILE A 149 0.76 -4.85 0.91
CA ILE A 149 0.16 -3.59 0.43
C ILE A 149 0.66 -3.25 -0.96
N PHE A 150 1.94 -3.48 -1.21
CA PHE A 150 2.54 -3.42 -2.53
C PHE A 150 3.76 -4.35 -2.63
N VAL A 151 4.10 -4.71 -3.85
CA VAL A 151 5.23 -5.58 -4.18
C VAL A 151 6.04 -4.94 -5.30
N ARG A 152 7.35 -5.01 -5.20
CA ARG A 152 8.23 -4.81 -6.35
C ARG A 152 8.29 -6.12 -7.12
N SER A 153 7.51 -6.21 -8.19
CA SER A 153 7.36 -7.41 -9.00
C SER A 153 8.61 -7.72 -9.82
N SER A 154 9.27 -6.67 -10.34
CA SER A 154 10.55 -6.76 -11.05
C SER A 154 11.38 -5.50 -10.82
N GLU A 155 12.49 -5.33 -11.56
CA GLU A 155 13.28 -4.09 -11.51
C GLU A 155 12.45 -2.86 -11.87
N SER A 156 11.53 -3.00 -12.83
CA SER A 156 10.74 -1.89 -13.39
C SER A 156 9.23 -1.98 -13.12
N VAL A 157 8.72 -3.07 -12.51
CA VAL A 157 7.28 -3.25 -12.30
C VAL A 157 6.96 -3.32 -10.81
N TRP A 158 5.92 -2.56 -10.41
CA TRP A 158 5.38 -2.53 -9.06
C TRP A 158 3.88 -2.80 -9.07
N THR A 159 3.39 -3.52 -8.08
CA THR A 159 1.95 -3.78 -7.91
C THR A 159 1.49 -3.39 -6.51
N ALA A 160 0.31 -2.78 -6.38
CA ALA A 160 -0.29 -2.38 -5.11
C ALA A 160 -1.68 -2.97 -4.91
N ALA A 161 -2.03 -3.24 -3.67
CA ALA A 161 -3.30 -3.85 -3.26
C ALA A 161 -4.55 -3.05 -3.66
N GLY A 162 -4.45 -1.73 -3.72
CA GLY A 162 -5.51 -0.92 -4.29
C GLY A 162 -6.08 0.15 -3.36
N VAL A 163 -6.90 1.00 -3.97
CA VAL A 163 -7.51 2.18 -3.41
C VAL A 163 -6.43 3.05 -2.75
N THR A 164 -6.40 3.07 -1.44
CA THR A 164 -5.43 3.86 -0.68
C THR A 164 -4.00 3.27 -0.69
N ALA A 165 -3.80 2.00 -1.04
CA ALA A 165 -2.47 1.41 -1.18
C ALA A 165 -1.68 2.00 -2.36
N GLY A 166 -2.37 2.58 -3.35
CA GLY A 166 -1.75 3.37 -4.41
C GLY A 166 -1.02 4.60 -3.89
N ILE A 167 -1.53 5.21 -2.81
CA ILE A 167 -0.88 6.33 -2.12
C ILE A 167 0.38 5.84 -1.40
N ASP A 168 0.28 4.70 -0.69
CA ASP A 168 1.43 4.13 0.03
C ASP A 168 2.57 3.79 -0.94
N LEU A 169 2.25 3.17 -2.08
CA LEU A 169 3.23 2.89 -3.13
C LEU A 169 3.80 4.18 -3.73
N ALA A 170 2.98 5.17 -4.05
CA ALA A 170 3.46 6.45 -4.58
C ALA A 170 4.42 7.16 -3.61
N LEU A 171 4.14 7.16 -2.30
CA LEU A 171 5.05 7.68 -1.28
C LEU A 171 6.37 6.91 -1.22
N ALA A 172 6.32 5.56 -1.37
CA ALA A 172 7.53 4.75 -1.43
C ALA A 172 8.40 5.09 -2.65
N LEU A 173 7.77 5.35 -3.79
CA LEU A 173 8.47 5.76 -5.02
C LEU A 173 9.06 7.18 -4.89
N VAL A 174 8.37 8.10 -4.23
CA VAL A 174 8.92 9.44 -3.89
C VAL A 174 10.12 9.30 -2.95
N GLU A 175 10.06 8.38 -1.98
CA GLU A 175 11.19 8.11 -1.10
C GLU A 175 12.40 7.54 -1.85
N GLU A 176 12.16 6.64 -2.81
CA GLU A 176 13.22 6.07 -3.67
C GLU A 176 13.86 7.15 -4.56
N ASP A 177 13.06 8.06 -5.12
CA ASP A 177 13.53 9.08 -6.06
C ASP A 177 14.16 10.30 -5.37
N TYR A 178 13.57 10.78 -4.26
CA TYR A 178 13.91 12.06 -3.63
C TYR A 178 14.24 11.99 -2.15
N GLY A 179 14.22 10.78 -1.57
CA GLY A 179 14.59 10.53 -0.18
C GLY A 179 13.45 10.68 0.81
N THR A 180 13.76 10.28 2.04
CA THR A 180 12.77 10.16 3.14
C THR A 180 12.12 11.50 3.50
N ASP A 181 12.86 12.61 3.46
CA ASP A 181 12.35 13.93 3.85
C ASP A 181 11.26 14.42 2.90
N ALA A 182 11.42 14.20 1.59
CA ALA A 182 10.40 14.50 0.60
C ALA A 182 9.12 13.69 0.85
N ALA A 183 9.25 12.35 0.96
CA ALA A 183 8.11 11.47 1.21
C ALA A 183 7.39 11.80 2.54
N GLN A 184 8.15 12.08 3.62
CA GLN A 184 7.58 12.48 4.91
C GLN A 184 6.83 13.79 4.85
N THR A 185 7.34 14.77 4.11
CA THR A 185 6.70 16.07 4.00
C THR A 185 5.40 15.97 3.21
N VAL A 186 5.40 15.22 2.09
CA VAL A 186 4.19 14.93 1.31
C VAL A 186 3.14 14.23 2.16
N ALA A 187 3.51 13.18 2.89
CA ALA A 187 2.58 12.46 3.73
C ALA A 187 1.98 13.34 4.85
N ARG A 188 2.79 14.20 5.49
CA ARG A 188 2.30 15.18 6.48
C ARG A 188 1.34 16.19 5.86
N TRP A 189 1.65 16.67 4.67
CA TRP A 189 0.79 17.60 3.94
C TRP A 189 -0.58 16.99 3.60
N LEU A 190 -0.59 15.73 3.18
CA LEU A 190 -1.82 14.99 2.90
C LEU A 190 -2.53 14.49 4.17
N VAL A 191 -2.01 14.83 5.36
CA VAL A 191 -2.53 14.37 6.67
C VAL A 191 -2.60 12.83 6.73
N LEU A 192 -1.71 12.18 6.02
CA LEU A 192 -1.59 10.73 6.02
C LEU A 192 -0.65 10.29 7.14
N TYR A 193 -1.03 9.23 7.84
CA TYR A 193 -0.04 8.50 8.62
C TYR A 193 0.93 7.85 7.64
N LEU A 194 2.20 8.22 7.72
CA LEU A 194 3.29 7.56 7.01
C LEU A 194 3.37 6.05 7.27
N ARG A 195 2.64 5.58 8.25
CA ARG A 195 2.52 4.20 8.68
C ARG A 195 1.06 3.99 8.98
N ARG A 196 0.30 3.48 8.01
CA ARG A 196 -1.03 3.02 8.34
C ARG A 196 -0.90 1.97 9.44
N PRO A 197 -1.65 2.14 10.53
CA PRO A 197 -2.00 1.00 11.33
C PRO A 197 -2.85 0.09 10.43
N GLY A 198 -2.29 -1.04 9.96
CA GLY A 198 -2.86 -1.90 8.92
C GLY A 198 -4.21 -2.46 9.32
N GLY A 199 -5.01 -2.81 8.47
CA GLY A 199 -6.06 -3.80 8.46
C GLY A 199 -5.90 -4.45 7.11
N GLN A 200 -5.65 -5.62 7.13
CA GLN A 200 -5.18 -6.75 6.38
C GLN A 200 -3.78 -7.06 6.87
N THR A 201 -3.47 -8.31 7.06
CA THR A 201 -2.16 -8.87 7.43
C THR A 201 -1.05 -8.46 6.45
N GLN A 202 -1.11 -7.25 5.96
CA GLN A 202 -0.31 -6.71 4.87
C GLN A 202 0.93 -6.07 5.44
N PHE A 203 1.91 -6.90 5.71
CA PHE A 203 3.27 -6.47 5.95
C PHE A 203 4.08 -6.46 4.66
N ALA A 204 3.91 -5.43 3.87
CA ALA A 204 5.11 -4.83 3.38
C ALA A 204 5.83 -4.30 4.63
N ALA A 205 6.99 -4.85 4.99
CA ALA A 205 7.87 -4.15 5.91
C ALA A 205 7.89 -2.71 5.42
N PRO A 206 7.47 -1.72 6.26
CA PRO A 206 7.26 -0.38 5.77
C PRO A 206 8.52 0.07 5.05
N VAL A 207 8.41 0.44 3.77
CA VAL A 207 9.54 0.91 2.96
C VAL A 207 10.19 2.14 3.62
N TRP A 208 9.44 2.87 4.42
CA TRP A 208 9.91 3.97 5.28
C TRP A 208 10.26 3.62 6.72
N MET A 209 10.31 2.36 7.09
CA MET A 209 11.16 2.01 8.21
C MET A 209 12.58 2.13 7.68
N PRO A 210 13.36 3.15 8.12
CA PRO A 210 14.73 3.24 7.68
C PRO A 210 15.38 1.91 8.00
N ARG A 211 15.58 1.07 6.99
CA ARG A 211 16.39 -0.13 7.16
C ARG A 211 17.78 0.38 7.43
N ALA A 212 18.26 0.11 8.61
CA ALA A 212 19.58 0.53 9.01
C ALA A 212 20.60 0.10 7.95
N LYS A 213 21.50 1.00 7.57
CA LYS A 213 22.54 0.69 6.58
C LYS A 213 23.49 -0.39 7.10
N ARG A 214 23.71 -0.45 8.42
CA ARG A 214 24.57 -1.44 9.08
C ARG A 214 23.83 -2.74 9.30
N ALA A 215 24.39 -3.85 8.77
CA ALA A 215 23.83 -5.19 8.94
C ALA A 215 23.49 -5.53 10.40
N PRO A 216 24.34 -5.28 11.42
CA PRO A 216 23.99 -5.61 12.79
C PRO A 216 22.76 -4.86 13.34
N ILE A 217 22.45 -3.67 12.83
CA ILE A 217 21.26 -2.92 13.23
C ILE A 217 20.02 -3.45 12.50
N ARG A 218 20.15 -3.82 11.21
CA ARG A 218 19.07 -4.52 10.47
C ARG A 218 18.69 -5.84 11.12
N ASP A 219 19.67 -6.65 11.51
CA ASP A 219 19.42 -7.93 12.19
C ASP A 219 18.67 -7.75 13.52
N VAL A 220 18.91 -6.62 14.20
CA VAL A 220 18.15 -6.24 15.40
C VAL A 220 16.72 -5.83 15.05
N GLN A 221 16.53 -5.04 13.99
CA GLN A 221 15.19 -4.65 13.52
C GLN A 221 14.37 -5.91 13.17
N GLU A 222 14.92 -6.81 12.37
CA GLU A 222 14.28 -8.07 11.99
C GLU A 222 13.90 -8.94 13.20
N ALA A 223 14.79 -9.01 14.21
CA ALA A 223 14.50 -9.77 15.41
C ALA A 223 13.33 -9.20 16.23
N ILE A 224 13.22 -7.87 16.31
CA ILE A 224 12.12 -7.21 17.02
C ILE A 224 10.81 -7.41 16.24
N GLU A 225 10.86 -7.30 14.91
CA GLU A 225 9.70 -7.42 14.04
C GLU A 225 9.16 -8.86 13.98
N SER A 226 10.05 -9.85 13.90
CA SER A 226 9.67 -11.26 13.83
C SER A 226 9.09 -11.79 15.14
N GLU A 227 9.54 -11.27 16.28
CA GLU A 227 9.10 -11.71 17.61
C GLU A 227 8.80 -10.51 18.53
N PRO A 228 7.71 -9.76 18.31
CA PRO A 228 7.40 -8.55 19.11
C PRO A 228 7.32 -8.80 20.62
N GLY A 229 6.85 -9.99 21.00
CA GLY A 229 6.73 -10.43 22.39
C GLY A 229 8.03 -10.78 23.09
N GLY A 230 9.11 -10.90 22.34
CA GLY A 230 10.43 -11.31 22.83
C GLY A 230 11.05 -10.35 23.85
N ALA A 231 12.13 -10.81 24.49
CA ALA A 231 12.91 -9.98 25.42
C ALA A 231 13.79 -9.00 24.64
N HIS A 232 13.33 -7.78 24.46
CA HIS A 232 14.01 -6.74 23.70
C HIS A 232 14.53 -5.61 24.61
N SER A 233 15.26 -5.96 25.68
CA SER A 233 15.95 -4.93 26.45
C SER A 233 17.07 -4.30 25.62
N VAL A 234 17.39 -3.03 25.89
CA VAL A 234 18.50 -2.34 25.20
C VAL A 234 19.81 -3.12 25.32
N SER A 235 20.02 -3.78 26.45
CA SER A 235 21.21 -4.61 26.68
C SER A 235 21.23 -5.86 25.81
N ASP A 236 20.08 -6.53 25.60
CA ASP A 236 19.98 -7.72 24.77
C ASP A 236 20.14 -7.36 23.29
N LEU A 237 19.50 -6.28 22.84
CA LEU A 237 19.62 -5.78 21.48
C LEU A 237 21.05 -5.32 21.17
N ALA A 238 21.71 -4.64 22.11
CA ALA A 238 23.10 -4.23 21.96
C ALA A 238 24.05 -5.44 21.87
N ARG A 239 23.81 -6.47 22.67
CA ARG A 239 24.57 -7.74 22.62
C ARG A 239 24.40 -8.43 21.26
N ARG A 240 23.16 -8.46 20.72
CA ARG A 240 22.88 -8.99 19.39
C ARG A 240 23.63 -8.24 18.29
N ALA A 241 23.71 -6.92 18.41
CA ALA A 241 24.46 -6.06 17.47
C ALA A 241 25.99 -6.07 17.70
N ALA A 242 26.51 -6.85 18.67
CA ALA A 242 27.91 -6.85 19.10
C ALA A 242 28.44 -5.45 19.48
N MET A 243 27.58 -4.65 20.16
CA MET A 243 27.89 -3.27 20.57
C MET A 243 27.70 -3.09 22.07
N SER A 244 28.35 -2.05 22.64
CA SER A 244 28.00 -1.59 23.99
C SER A 244 26.60 -0.92 23.95
N PRO A 245 25.79 -0.97 25.04
CA PRO A 245 24.45 -0.38 25.07
C PRO A 245 24.41 1.11 24.66
N ARG A 246 25.39 1.89 25.09
CA ARG A 246 25.50 3.31 24.75
C ARG A 246 25.76 3.53 23.26
N ASN A 247 26.69 2.76 22.68
CA ASN A 247 27.02 2.86 21.25
C ASN A 247 25.84 2.37 20.41
N PHE A 248 25.22 1.25 20.79
CA PHE A 248 24.04 0.71 20.13
C PHE A 248 22.90 1.74 20.08
N THR A 249 22.53 2.32 21.24
CA THR A 249 21.45 3.33 21.27
C THR A 249 21.77 4.51 20.36
N ARG A 250 22.99 5.02 20.37
CA ARG A 250 23.40 6.15 19.51
C ARG A 250 23.30 5.76 18.02
N VAL A 251 23.87 4.63 17.63
CA VAL A 251 23.90 4.17 16.24
C VAL A 251 22.49 3.85 15.75
N PHE A 252 21.71 3.13 16.55
CA PHE A 252 20.34 2.78 16.23
C PHE A 252 19.49 4.04 16.04
N THR A 253 19.58 5.03 16.94
CA THR A 253 18.81 6.27 16.82
C THR A 253 19.17 7.06 15.58
N VAL A 254 20.46 7.11 15.21
CA VAL A 254 20.91 7.82 14.00
C VAL A 254 20.44 7.11 12.73
N GLU A 255 20.48 5.78 12.68
CA GLU A 255 20.13 5.03 11.47
C GLU A 255 18.63 4.76 11.33
N VAL A 256 17.91 4.64 12.43
CA VAL A 256 16.47 4.29 12.46
C VAL A 256 15.58 5.51 12.72
N GLY A 257 16.16 6.62 13.19
CA GLY A 257 15.43 7.86 13.47
C GLY A 257 14.68 7.88 14.81
N GLU A 258 14.69 6.78 15.58
CA GLU A 258 14.06 6.69 16.91
C GLU A 258 14.87 5.84 17.88
N ALA A 259 14.66 6.05 19.20
CA ALA A 259 15.34 5.26 20.21
C ALA A 259 14.91 3.78 20.19
N PRO A 260 15.81 2.81 20.51
CA PRO A 260 15.49 1.38 20.48
C PRO A 260 14.24 1.00 21.26
N GLY A 261 14.03 1.56 22.45
CA GLY A 261 12.85 1.32 23.27
C GLY A 261 11.56 1.81 22.63
N ALA A 262 11.59 2.98 21.97
CA ALA A 262 10.45 3.52 21.25
C ALA A 262 10.09 2.65 20.02
N TYR A 263 11.11 2.13 19.34
CA TYR A 263 10.95 1.18 18.23
C TYR A 263 10.26 -0.11 18.69
N VAL A 264 10.75 -0.73 19.78
CA VAL A 264 10.15 -1.94 20.37
C VAL A 264 8.68 -1.69 20.75
N GLU A 265 8.41 -0.59 21.46
CA GLU A 265 7.04 -0.23 21.87
C GLU A 265 6.12 -0.06 20.64
N ARG A 266 6.62 0.53 19.57
CA ARG A 266 5.86 0.71 18.35
C ARG A 266 5.54 -0.63 17.67
N VAL A 267 6.52 -1.49 17.49
CA VAL A 267 6.33 -2.84 16.91
C VAL A 267 5.34 -3.65 17.75
N ARG A 268 5.44 -3.60 19.06
CA ARG A 268 4.48 -4.26 19.99
C ARG A 268 3.07 -3.71 19.86
N THR A 269 2.93 -2.39 19.72
CA THR A 269 1.61 -1.74 19.55
C THR A 269 0.97 -2.17 18.25
N GLU A 270 1.73 -2.26 17.18
CA GLU A 270 1.26 -2.73 15.88
C GLU A 270 0.86 -4.22 15.92
N ALA A 271 1.63 -5.06 16.59
CA ALA A 271 1.28 -6.47 16.79
C ALA A 271 -0.01 -6.63 17.60
N ALA A 272 -0.16 -5.83 18.67
CA ALA A 272 -1.37 -5.86 19.51
C ALA A 272 -2.61 -5.39 18.73
N ARG A 273 -2.46 -4.37 17.92
CA ARG A 273 -3.54 -3.85 17.09
C ARG A 273 -4.08 -4.92 16.14
N ARG A 274 -3.19 -5.63 15.43
CA ARG A 274 -3.57 -6.75 14.57
C ARG A 274 -4.33 -7.83 15.33
N GLN A 275 -3.84 -8.24 16.48
CA GLN A 275 -4.53 -9.25 17.26
C GLN A 275 -5.92 -8.80 17.75
N LEU A 276 -6.10 -7.49 17.99
CA LEU A 276 -7.43 -6.93 18.29
C LEU A 276 -8.38 -6.98 17.09
N GLU A 277 -7.85 -6.90 15.88
CA GLU A 277 -8.62 -7.00 14.63
C GLU A 277 -8.90 -8.45 14.24
N GLU A 278 -7.96 -9.35 14.42
CA GLU A 278 -7.99 -10.73 13.89
C GLU A 278 -8.57 -11.74 14.87
N THR A 279 -8.54 -11.45 16.18
CA THR A 279 -8.94 -12.41 17.20
C THR A 279 -9.93 -11.83 18.21
N ASP A 280 -10.69 -12.73 18.85
CA ASP A 280 -11.56 -12.39 19.99
C ASP A 280 -10.86 -12.54 21.34
N ASP A 281 -9.53 -12.70 21.34
CA ASP A 281 -8.73 -12.86 22.54
C ASP A 281 -8.86 -11.65 23.47
N THR A 282 -8.76 -11.91 24.77
CA THR A 282 -8.82 -10.83 25.77
C THR A 282 -7.65 -9.87 25.62
N VAL A 283 -7.87 -8.60 25.95
CA VAL A 283 -6.81 -7.57 25.97
C VAL A 283 -5.61 -8.01 26.82
N THR A 284 -5.87 -8.75 27.89
CA THR A 284 -4.81 -9.30 28.77
C THR A 284 -3.98 -10.36 28.04
N ALA A 285 -4.60 -11.27 27.30
CA ALA A 285 -3.90 -12.30 26.53
C ALA A 285 -3.05 -11.67 25.41
N ILE A 286 -3.61 -10.69 24.70
CA ILE A 286 -2.90 -9.94 23.65
C ILE A 286 -1.70 -9.19 24.25
N ALA A 287 -1.89 -8.49 25.39
CA ALA A 287 -0.81 -7.78 26.06
C ALA A 287 0.36 -8.68 26.43
N ALA A 288 0.06 -9.88 26.92
CA ALA A 288 1.08 -10.88 27.25
C ALA A 288 1.85 -11.34 26.00
N ARG A 289 1.14 -11.74 24.94
CA ARG A 289 1.76 -12.20 23.67
C ARG A 289 2.60 -11.14 22.97
N CYS A 290 2.14 -9.89 23.01
CA CYS A 290 2.87 -8.78 22.40
C CYS A 290 3.97 -8.19 23.29
N GLY A 291 4.23 -8.78 24.46
CA GLY A 291 5.35 -8.41 25.33
C GLY A 291 5.15 -7.12 26.13
N PHE A 292 3.91 -6.66 26.33
CA PHE A 292 3.63 -5.50 27.22
C PHE A 292 3.68 -5.85 28.71
N GLY A 293 3.65 -7.13 29.03
CA GLY A 293 3.60 -7.62 30.40
C GLY A 293 2.21 -7.49 31.03
N THR A 294 1.57 -6.31 30.98
CA THR A 294 0.23 -6.08 31.55
C THR A 294 -0.71 -5.40 30.56
N ALA A 295 -2.01 -5.65 30.72
CA ALA A 295 -3.06 -4.98 29.94
C ALA A 295 -3.02 -3.44 30.12
N GLU A 296 -2.68 -2.96 31.31
CA GLU A 296 -2.58 -1.52 31.57
C GLU A 296 -1.40 -0.87 30.85
N THR A 297 -0.24 -1.56 30.78
CA THR A 297 0.90 -1.09 29.99
C THR A 297 0.54 -1.03 28.49
N MET A 298 -0.12 -2.06 27.98
CA MET A 298 -0.64 -2.05 26.61
C MET A 298 -1.61 -0.90 26.40
N ARG A 299 -2.60 -0.70 27.29
CA ARG A 299 -3.59 0.35 27.18
C ARG A 299 -2.95 1.75 27.09
N ARG A 300 -2.00 2.07 27.98
CA ARG A 300 -1.30 3.36 27.95
C ARG A 300 -0.52 3.59 26.65
N ASN A 301 0.19 2.57 26.18
CA ASN A 301 0.92 2.66 24.92
C ASN A 301 -0.02 2.80 23.71
N PHE A 302 -1.12 2.03 23.73
CA PHE A 302 -2.12 2.05 22.66
C PHE A 302 -2.81 3.42 22.57
N VAL A 303 -3.30 3.97 23.69
CA VAL A 303 -3.88 5.32 23.72
C VAL A 303 -2.88 6.39 23.27
N ARG A 304 -1.64 6.32 23.74
CA ARG A 304 -0.60 7.29 23.36
C ARG A 304 -0.29 7.27 21.87
N ARG A 305 -0.34 6.09 21.23
CA ARG A 305 0.08 5.91 19.83
C ARG A 305 -1.09 5.88 18.83
N ILE A 306 -2.23 5.35 19.24
CA ILE A 306 -3.41 5.14 18.38
C ILE A 306 -4.53 6.16 18.68
N GLY A 307 -4.51 6.80 19.85
CA GLY A 307 -5.49 7.79 20.27
C GLY A 307 -6.73 7.23 20.97
N VAL A 308 -6.95 5.92 20.93
CA VAL A 308 -8.11 5.26 21.56
C VAL A 308 -7.68 4.05 22.39
N SER A 309 -8.55 3.55 23.28
CA SER A 309 -8.24 2.34 24.05
C SER A 309 -8.34 1.07 23.18
N PRO A 310 -7.65 -0.04 23.56
CA PRO A 310 -7.77 -1.32 22.85
C PRO A 310 -9.21 -1.82 22.70
N ASP A 311 -10.02 -1.68 23.75
CA ASP A 311 -11.42 -2.11 23.73
C ASP A 311 -12.27 -1.25 22.80
N GLN A 312 -12.03 0.05 22.77
CA GLN A 312 -12.72 0.97 21.86
C GLN A 312 -12.30 0.72 20.42
N TYR A 313 -11.02 0.48 20.17
CA TYR A 313 -10.49 0.12 18.87
C TYR A 313 -11.15 -1.16 18.33
N ARG A 314 -11.23 -2.22 19.14
CA ARG A 314 -11.90 -3.48 18.77
C ARG A 314 -13.38 -3.27 18.39
N LYS A 315 -14.11 -2.48 19.16
CA LYS A 315 -15.53 -2.18 18.86
C LYS A 315 -15.70 -1.51 17.51
N THR A 316 -14.87 -0.54 17.19
CA THR A 316 -14.92 0.17 15.90
C THR A 316 -14.55 -0.76 14.75
N SER A 317 -13.53 -1.60 14.89
CA SER A 317 -13.11 -2.58 13.88
C SER A 317 -14.13 -3.71 13.68
N ALA A 318 -14.86 -4.11 14.73
CA ALA A 318 -15.93 -5.10 14.64
C ALA A 318 -17.16 -4.56 13.88
N HIS A 319 -17.52 -3.29 14.06
CA HIS A 319 -18.60 -2.64 13.29
C HIS A 319 -18.27 -2.61 11.79
N ALA A 320 -17.07 -2.25 11.43
CA ALA A 320 -16.62 -2.23 10.03
C ALA A 320 -16.70 -3.62 9.37
N ARG A 321 -16.46 -4.70 10.13
CA ARG A 321 -16.60 -6.09 9.63
C ARG A 321 -18.06 -6.52 9.45
N SER A 322 -18.96 -6.14 10.36
CA SER A 322 -20.38 -6.50 10.27
C SER A 322 -21.07 -5.81 9.10
N ASP A 323 -20.72 -4.56 8.81
CA ASP A 323 -21.30 -3.80 7.70
C ASP A 323 -20.86 -4.34 6.34
N SER A 324 -19.63 -4.83 6.21
CA SER A 324 -19.15 -5.47 4.98
C SER A 324 -19.83 -6.80 4.70
N THR A 325 -20.11 -7.59 5.73
CA THR A 325 -20.82 -8.89 5.61
C THR A 325 -22.30 -8.69 5.23
N THR A 326 -22.93 -7.65 5.74
CA THR A 326 -24.35 -7.34 5.47
C THR A 326 -24.53 -6.76 4.05
N ALA A 327 -23.57 -6.03 3.54
CA ALA A 327 -23.56 -5.53 2.16
C ALA A 327 -23.46 -6.68 1.14
N HIS A 328 -22.63 -7.70 1.41
CA HIS A 328 -22.50 -8.88 0.54
C HIS A 328 -23.78 -9.73 0.50
N ALA A 329 -24.43 -9.94 1.65
CA ALA A 329 -25.67 -10.72 1.71
C ALA A 329 -26.85 -10.02 0.99
N ARG A 330 -26.84 -8.69 0.88
CA ARG A 330 -27.87 -7.94 0.15
C ARG A 330 -27.65 -7.95 -1.37
N SER A 331 -26.41 -8.00 -1.86
CA SER A 331 -26.11 -8.12 -3.30
C SER A 331 -26.51 -9.48 -3.86
N ASP A 332 -26.33 -10.55 -3.11
CA ASP A 332 -26.71 -11.91 -3.53
C ASP A 332 -28.23 -12.12 -3.58
N SER A 333 -29.00 -11.45 -2.68
CA SER A 333 -30.45 -11.55 -2.68
C SER A 333 -31.11 -10.80 -3.83
N THR A 334 -30.49 -9.71 -4.34
CA THR A 334 -31.03 -8.92 -5.45
C THR A 334 -30.80 -9.65 -6.79
N THR A 335 -29.73 -10.43 -6.92
CA THR A 335 -29.43 -11.18 -8.15
C THR A 335 -30.29 -12.45 -8.27
N ALA A 336 -30.78 -12.99 -7.15
CA ALA A 336 -31.68 -14.16 -7.16
C ALA A 336 -33.11 -13.81 -7.58
N HIS A 337 -33.60 -12.60 -7.29
CA HIS A 337 -34.94 -12.16 -7.66
C HIS A 337 -35.09 -11.77 -9.14
N ALA A 338 -34.00 -11.34 -9.79
CA ALA A 338 -34.03 -10.96 -11.20
C ALA A 338 -34.03 -12.15 -12.18
N ARG A 339 -33.81 -13.39 -11.69
CA ARG A 339 -33.81 -14.62 -12.52
C ARG A 339 -35.15 -15.39 -12.51
N SER A 340 -36.11 -15.01 -11.67
CA SER A 340 -37.41 -15.72 -11.60
C SER A 340 -38.51 -15.13 -12.47
N ASP A 341 -38.34 -13.94 -13.07
CA ASP A 341 -39.39 -13.28 -13.86
C ASP A 341 -39.24 -13.39 -15.41
N SER A 342 -38.30 -14.22 -15.91
CA SER A 342 -38.10 -14.39 -17.36
C SER A 342 -38.57 -15.72 -17.95
N THR A 343 -39.46 -16.44 -17.23
CA THR A 343 -40.02 -17.69 -17.77
C THR A 343 -41.54 -17.70 -17.67
N THR A 344 -42.21 -16.80 -18.34
CA THR A 344 -43.62 -16.97 -18.80
C THR A 344 -43.98 -15.80 -19.76
N ALA A 345 -43.73 -15.95 -21.05
CA ALA A 345 -44.51 -15.41 -22.15
C ALA A 345 -44.02 -16.05 -23.46
#